data_70b7acc00001a8146a12a31a38c92641
#
_entry.id   70b7acc00001a8146a12a31a38c92641
#
_cell.length_a   1.000
_cell.length_b   1.000
_cell.length_c   1.000
_cell.angle_alpha   90.00
_cell.angle_beta   90.00
_cell.angle_gamma   90.00
#
_symmetry.space_group_name_H-M   'P 1'
#
loop_
_entity.id
_entity.type
_entity.pdbx_description
1 polymer ?
#
loop_
_entity_poly.entity_id
_entity_poly.type
_entity_poly.pdbx_seq_one_letter_code
_entity_poly.pdbx_strand_id
1 'polypeptide(L)'
;QLILVMSREAQLYLLDEPEAALSPTRLLTLMARMHELEKKDSQFIIATHSPILMAYPGSEIYVLDEEGLRKTSYEETEHVQLTKSFLTDPGQYFHYLFQEDET
;
A
#
# COMPACT_ATOMS: atom_id res chain seq x y z
N GLN A 1 1.84 2.69 -10.24
CA GLN A 1 0.68 2.14 -9.53
C GLN A 1 1.00 0.75 -8.98
N LEU A 2 0.49 0.46 -7.79
CA LEU A 2 0.68 -0.83 -7.15
C LEU A 2 -0.60 -1.64 -7.18
N ILE A 3 -0.46 -2.94 -7.37
CA ILE A 3 -1.58 -3.85 -7.39
C ILE A 3 -1.35 -4.91 -6.33
N LEU A 4 -2.32 -5.07 -5.43
CA LEU A 4 -2.30 -6.11 -4.42
C LEU A 4 -3.19 -7.25 -4.87
N VAL A 5 -2.67 -8.47 -4.77
CA VAL A 5 -3.43 -9.66 -5.07
C VAL A 5 -3.46 -10.51 -3.80
N MET A 6 -4.66 -10.80 -3.36
CA MET A 6 -4.87 -11.59 -2.14
C MET A 6 -5.84 -12.69 -2.45
N SER A 7 -5.63 -13.83 -1.85
CA SER A 7 -6.22 -15.11 -2.11
C SER A 7 -7.48 -15.19 -2.97
N ARG A 8 -8.23 -16.20 -3.06
CA ARG A 8 -8.90 -16.68 -4.24
C ARG A 8 -10.27 -17.05 -3.86
N GLU A 9 -11.18 -17.23 -4.44
CA GLU A 9 -11.76 -17.58 -5.59
C GLU A 9 -13.28 -17.45 -5.69
N ALA A 10 -14.08 -17.57 -4.59
CA ALA A 10 -15.53 -17.61 -4.71
C ALA A 10 -16.09 -16.27 -5.16
N GLN A 11 -15.55 -15.17 -4.69
CA GLN A 11 -15.94 -13.84 -5.14
C GLN A 11 -14.70 -13.00 -5.36
N LEU A 12 -14.74 -12.17 -6.39
CA LEU A 12 -13.63 -11.29 -6.74
C LEU A 12 -14.04 -9.85 -6.45
N TYR A 13 -13.23 -9.16 -5.66
CA TYR A 13 -13.41 -7.74 -5.36
C TYR A 13 -12.30 -6.95 -6.02
N LEU A 14 -12.68 -5.96 -6.81
CA LEU A 14 -11.74 -5.04 -7.45
C LEU A 14 -11.89 -3.68 -6.79
N LEU A 15 -10.83 -3.22 -6.15
CA LEU A 15 -10.85 -1.93 -5.45
C LEU A 15 -9.80 -1.00 -6.06
N ASP A 16 -10.17 0.25 -6.25
CA ASP A 16 -9.29 1.26 -6.81
C ASP A 16 -9.08 2.36 -5.79
N GLU A 17 -7.88 2.43 -5.23
CA GLU A 17 -7.47 3.40 -4.23
C GLU A 17 -8.49 3.58 -3.10
N PRO A 18 -8.87 2.50 -2.41
CA PRO A 18 -9.86 2.62 -1.34
C PRO A 18 -9.41 3.54 -0.21
N GLU A 19 -8.11 3.71 -0.03
CA GLU A 19 -7.57 4.61 0.98
C GLU A 19 -7.91 6.08 0.72
N ALA A 20 -8.24 6.46 -0.51
CA ALA A 20 -8.51 7.85 -0.85
C ALA A 20 -9.70 8.43 -0.09
N ALA A 21 -10.65 7.58 0.27
CA ALA A 21 -11.86 8.01 0.96
C ALA A 21 -11.88 7.60 2.45
N LEU A 22 -10.80 7.01 2.96
CA LEU A 22 -10.80 6.43 4.30
C LEU A 22 -9.71 7.03 5.18
N SER A 23 -10.06 7.28 6.44
CA SER A 23 -9.05 7.60 7.45
C SER A 23 -8.20 6.36 7.72
N PRO A 24 -7.02 6.53 8.33
CA PRO A 24 -6.20 5.35 8.68
C PRO A 24 -6.96 4.34 9.52
N THR A 25 -7.76 4.80 10.48
CA THR A 25 -8.55 3.89 11.33
C THR A 25 -9.57 3.12 10.51
N ARG A 26 -10.24 3.80 9.57
CA ARG A 26 -11.23 3.13 8.72
C ARG A 26 -10.57 2.18 7.75
N LEU A 27 -9.35 2.48 7.34
CA LEU A 27 -8.61 1.57 6.49
C LEU A 27 -8.32 0.26 7.21
N LEU A 28 -7.97 0.34 8.51
CA LEU A 28 -7.79 -0.87 9.32
C LEU A 28 -9.09 -1.66 9.44
N THR A 29 -10.21 -0.97 9.56
CA THR A 29 -11.52 -1.63 9.60
C THR A 29 -11.81 -2.35 8.27
N LEU A 30 -11.48 -1.72 7.16
CA LEU A 30 -11.61 -2.37 5.85
C LEU A 30 -10.79 -3.64 5.80
N MET A 31 -9.55 -3.59 6.29
CA MET A 31 -8.67 -4.76 6.27
C MET A 31 -9.22 -5.90 7.13
N ALA A 32 -9.82 -5.58 8.27
CA ALA A 32 -10.47 -6.58 9.10
C ALA A 32 -11.63 -7.24 8.36
N ARG A 33 -12.40 -6.45 7.61
CA ARG A 33 -13.50 -6.99 6.81
C ARG A 33 -12.99 -7.84 5.65
N MET A 34 -11.89 -7.42 5.03
CA MET A 34 -11.26 -8.21 3.98
C MET A 34 -10.84 -9.57 4.50
N HIS A 35 -10.30 -9.61 5.70
CA HIS A 35 -9.89 -10.87 6.33
C HIS A 35 -11.08 -11.82 6.53
N GLU A 36 -12.21 -11.29 6.95
CA GLU A 36 -13.42 -12.09 7.09
C GLU A 36 -13.90 -12.65 5.76
N LEU A 37 -13.86 -11.82 4.72
CA LEU A 37 -14.27 -12.23 3.37
C LEU A 37 -13.29 -13.22 2.77
N GLU A 38 -12.01 -13.06 3.06
CA GLU A 38 -10.99 -13.97 2.59
C GLU A 38 -11.21 -15.38 3.14
N LYS A 39 -11.65 -15.47 4.39
CA LYS A 39 -12.01 -16.76 4.99
C LYS A 39 -13.16 -17.44 4.27
N LYS A 40 -13.92 -16.69 3.48
CA LYS A 40 -15.04 -17.20 2.69
C LYS A 40 -14.65 -17.36 1.24
N ASP A 41 -13.36 -17.59 0.97
CA ASP A 41 -12.80 -17.81 -0.35
C ASP A 41 -12.96 -16.62 -1.30
N SER A 42 -12.96 -15.41 -0.77
CA SER A 42 -12.97 -14.21 -1.62
C SER A 42 -11.56 -13.84 -2.04
N GLN A 43 -11.45 -13.22 -3.21
CA GLN A 43 -10.20 -12.70 -3.71
C GLN A 43 -10.29 -11.19 -3.86
N PHE A 44 -9.20 -10.51 -3.55
CA PHE A 44 -9.10 -9.05 -3.70
C PHE A 44 -7.97 -8.69 -4.64
N ILE A 45 -8.25 -7.80 -5.57
CA ILE A 45 -7.24 -7.16 -6.39
C ILE A 45 -7.40 -5.67 -6.18
N ILE A 46 -6.37 -5.03 -5.63
CA ILE A 46 -6.46 -3.64 -5.18
C ILE A 46 -5.37 -2.80 -5.81
N ALA A 47 -5.77 -1.74 -6.50
CA ALA A 47 -4.83 -0.72 -6.94
C ALA A 47 -4.70 0.29 -5.81
N THR A 48 -3.49 0.53 -5.32
CA THR A 48 -3.30 1.36 -4.14
C THR A 48 -1.93 2.01 -4.11
N HIS A 49 -1.82 3.09 -3.32
CA HIS A 49 -0.55 3.71 -2.95
C HIS A 49 -0.34 3.66 -1.44
N SER A 50 -1.20 2.94 -0.71
CA SER A 50 -1.17 2.93 0.75
C SER A 50 -0.18 1.92 1.32
N PRO A 51 0.86 2.38 2.04
CA PRO A 51 1.75 1.46 2.73
C PRO A 51 1.03 0.59 3.76
N ILE A 52 -0.09 1.08 4.29
CA ILE A 52 -0.87 0.30 5.26
C ILE A 52 -1.51 -0.90 4.59
N LEU A 53 -2.17 -0.69 3.43
CA LEU A 53 -2.76 -1.80 2.69
C LEU A 53 -1.71 -2.78 2.19
N MET A 54 -0.55 -2.28 1.78
CA MET A 54 0.53 -3.14 1.30
C MET A 54 1.05 -4.09 2.37
N ALA A 55 0.81 -3.78 3.63
CA ALA A 55 1.23 -4.65 4.74
C ALA A 55 0.29 -5.82 4.97
N TYR A 56 -0.79 -5.93 4.22
CA TYR A 56 -1.77 -6.99 4.43
C TYR A 56 -1.09 -8.37 4.32
N PRO A 57 -1.29 -9.24 5.33
CA PRO A 57 -0.61 -10.53 5.37
C PRO A 57 -0.93 -11.41 4.17
N GLY A 58 0.11 -11.97 3.58
CA GLY A 58 -0.06 -12.88 2.46
C GLY A 58 -0.36 -12.24 1.12
N SER A 59 -0.37 -10.90 1.05
CA SER A 59 -0.62 -10.22 -0.21
C SER A 59 0.60 -10.33 -1.13
N GLU A 60 0.33 -10.39 -2.43
CA GLU A 60 1.37 -10.28 -3.44
C GLU A 60 1.32 -8.87 -4.02
N ILE A 61 2.46 -8.21 -4.05
CA ILE A 61 2.55 -6.82 -4.49
C ILE A 61 3.21 -6.74 -5.86
N TYR A 62 2.56 -6.06 -6.78
CA TYR A 62 3.07 -5.84 -8.12
C TYR A 62 3.18 -4.35 -8.40
N VAL A 63 4.30 -3.95 -8.98
CA VAL A 63 4.50 -2.57 -9.44
C VAL A 63 4.22 -2.54 -10.93
N LEU A 64 3.36 -1.63 -11.34
CA LEU A 64 3.06 -1.39 -12.75
C LEU A 64 3.69 -0.05 -13.13
N ASP A 65 4.64 -0.07 -14.03
CA ASP A 65 5.31 1.12 -14.52
C ASP A 65 5.56 0.99 -16.02
N GLU A 66 6.36 1.89 -16.59
CA GLU A 66 6.63 1.91 -18.02
C GLU A 66 7.30 0.62 -18.53
N GLU A 67 7.97 -0.08 -17.66
CA GLU A 67 8.63 -1.34 -18.02
C GLU A 67 7.69 -2.54 -17.89
N GLY A 68 6.48 -2.35 -17.43
CA GLY A 68 5.51 -3.40 -17.28
C GLY A 68 5.21 -3.74 -15.83
N LEU A 69 4.76 -4.96 -15.62
CA LEU A 69 4.34 -5.45 -14.31
C LEU A 69 5.46 -6.30 -13.71
N ARG A 70 5.87 -5.99 -12.48
CA ARG A 70 6.87 -6.80 -11.79
C ARG A 70 6.49 -7.00 -10.33
N LYS A 71 6.79 -8.17 -9.81
CA LYS A 71 6.52 -8.51 -8.42
C LYS A 71 7.58 -7.91 -7.50
N THR A 72 7.16 -7.45 -6.34
CA THR A 72 8.08 -6.90 -5.34
C THR A 72 7.63 -7.32 -3.94
N SER A 73 8.47 -7.07 -2.95
CA SER A 73 8.12 -7.33 -1.56
C SER A 73 7.64 -6.03 -0.90
N TYR A 74 6.94 -6.19 0.22
CA TYR A 74 6.47 -5.06 1.01
C TYR A 74 7.63 -4.11 1.36
N GLU A 75 8.73 -4.66 1.87
CA GLU A 75 9.87 -3.85 2.30
C GLU A 75 10.60 -3.17 1.17
N GLU A 76 10.47 -3.67 -0.04
CA GLU A 76 11.15 -3.10 -1.20
C GLU A 76 10.37 -2.04 -1.93
N THR A 77 9.11 -1.83 -1.57
CA THR A 77 8.33 -0.79 -2.24
C THR A 77 8.85 0.59 -1.84
N GLU A 78 8.90 1.48 -2.83
CA GLU A 78 9.30 2.86 -2.58
C GLU A 78 8.37 3.53 -1.58
N HIS A 79 7.07 3.27 -1.71
CA HIS A 79 6.07 3.85 -0.80
C HIS A 79 6.33 3.50 0.66
N VAL A 80 6.63 2.23 0.93
CA VAL A 80 6.90 1.79 2.29
C VAL A 80 8.21 2.36 2.79
N GLN A 81 9.26 2.29 1.98
CA GLN A 81 10.58 2.77 2.36
C GLN A 81 10.56 4.27 2.66
N LEU A 82 10.01 5.05 1.75
CA LEU A 82 9.97 6.49 1.91
C LEU A 82 9.11 6.91 3.10
N THR A 83 7.91 6.34 3.20
CA THR A 83 7.00 6.71 4.29
C THR A 83 7.60 6.34 5.64
N LYS A 84 8.17 5.16 5.76
CA LYS A 84 8.78 4.72 6.99
C LYS A 84 9.95 5.61 7.39
N SER A 85 10.81 5.93 6.43
CA SER A 85 11.97 6.79 6.67
C SER A 85 11.55 8.19 7.07
N PHE A 86 10.57 8.75 6.37
CA PHE A 86 10.08 10.09 6.67
C PHE A 86 9.47 10.16 8.07
N LEU A 87 8.61 9.21 8.40
CA LEU A 87 7.92 9.22 9.69
C LEU A 87 8.87 8.96 10.86
N THR A 88 9.98 8.27 10.60
CA THR A 88 10.98 8.02 11.63
C THR A 88 11.71 9.30 12.01
N ASP A 89 12.00 10.15 11.04
CA ASP A 89 12.69 11.42 11.29
C ASP A 89 12.28 12.48 10.27
N PRO A 90 11.10 13.08 10.44
CA PRO A 90 10.64 14.11 9.50
C PRO A 90 11.59 15.30 9.41
N GLY A 91 12.23 15.66 10.53
CA GLY A 91 13.12 16.82 10.56
C GLY A 91 14.29 16.67 9.61
N GLN A 92 14.83 15.49 9.45
CA GLN A 92 15.93 15.26 8.53
C GLN A 92 15.51 15.57 7.09
N TYR A 93 14.29 15.18 6.73
CA TYR A 93 13.76 15.47 5.39
C TYR A 93 13.58 16.97 5.18
N PHE A 94 13.02 17.67 6.18
CA PHE A 94 12.81 19.10 6.05
C PHE A 94 14.12 19.86 6.02
N HIS A 95 15.14 19.35 6.71
CA HIS A 95 16.47 19.94 6.63
C HIS A 95 16.96 19.99 5.17
N TYR A 96 16.80 18.90 4.45
CA TYR A 96 17.18 18.85 3.04
C TYR A 96 16.24 19.66 2.14
N LEU A 97 14.94 19.52 2.38
CA LEU A 97 13.95 20.19 1.53
C LEU A 97 14.03 21.70 1.60
N PHE A 98 14.44 22.23 2.76
CA PHE A 98 14.47 23.66 2.98
C PHE A 98 15.87 24.27 2.91
N GLN A 99 16.81 23.59 2.33
CA GLN A 99 18.20 24.05 2.24
C GLN A 99 18.44 25.23 1.30
N GLU A 100 17.51 25.53 0.45
CA GLU A 100 17.69 26.57 -0.57
C GLU A 100 18.07 27.94 0.00
N ASP A 101 17.81 28.19 1.25
CA ASP A 101 18.07 29.45 1.91
C ASP A 101 19.45 29.57 2.52
N GLU A 102 20.31 28.58 2.32
CA GLU A 102 21.63 28.54 2.94
C GLU A 102 22.71 29.13 2.07
N THR A 103 22.50 30.23 1.55
CA THR A 103 23.54 30.91 0.74
C THR A 103 24.14 32.08 1.47
#